data_e4f9d68ddaa4252f8cea1d126801c7a1
#
_entry.id   e4f9d68ddaa4252f8cea1d126801c7a1
#
_cell.length_a   1.000
_cell.length_b   1.000
_cell.length_c   1.000
_cell.angle_alpha   90.00
_cell.angle_beta   90.00
_cell.angle_gamma   90.00
#
_symmetry.space_group_name_H-M   'P 1'
#
loop_
_entity.id
_entity.type
_entity.pdbx_description
1 polymer ?
#
loop_
_entity_poly.entity_id
_entity_poly.type
_entity_poly.pdbx_seq_one_letter_code
_entity_poly.pdbx_strand_id
1 'polypeptide(L)'
;IQTPANSVFQANGIQASPRLPQLMAADQLVYFMIRDAFPGRPVYFSRTAGGYPYELGLERYVLTQGMAKKLLDHEVVAGRDTVMIPGEGLVDINRSKALWDSVFTGTKSLAARNGWVDDASVGIPDLYVISGVTLAEALASVGRLPESDSVFKQARGIATAMRREKVFGFDRVQPPSAQPGGDTAAAPLLVQPPPALCWQPGLC
;
A
#
# COMPACT_ATOMS: atom_id res chain seq x y z
N ILE A 1 -9.80 -28.25 6.57
CA ILE A 1 -8.69 -29.13 6.17
C ILE A 1 -7.42 -28.45 6.68
N GLN A 2 -6.73 -29.12 7.62
CA GLN A 2 -5.41 -28.66 8.06
C GLN A 2 -4.45 -28.77 6.88
N THR A 3 -3.91 -27.65 6.45
CA THR A 3 -2.88 -27.65 5.41
C THR A 3 -1.54 -27.99 6.07
N PRO A 4 -0.78 -28.97 5.59
CA PRO A 4 0.53 -29.27 6.15
C PRO A 4 1.40 -28.00 6.16
N ALA A 5 2.23 -27.83 7.20
CA ALA A 5 3.09 -26.67 7.39
C ALA A 5 4.07 -26.39 6.22
N ASN A 6 4.19 -27.31 5.27
CA ASN A 6 5.04 -27.22 4.08
C ASN A 6 4.25 -27.16 2.76
N SER A 7 2.99 -26.78 2.80
CA SER A 7 2.20 -26.65 1.57
C SER A 7 2.73 -25.51 0.72
N VAL A 8 3.15 -25.83 -0.49
CA VAL A 8 3.59 -24.87 -1.49
C VAL A 8 2.50 -24.75 -2.55
N PHE A 9 1.97 -23.55 -2.74
CA PHE A 9 1.16 -23.25 -3.91
C PHE A 9 2.08 -23.03 -5.10
N GLN A 10 1.83 -23.74 -6.19
CA GLN A 10 2.58 -23.58 -7.42
C GLN A 10 1.65 -23.54 -8.62
N ALA A 11 1.57 -22.40 -9.27
CA ALA A 11 0.81 -22.20 -10.50
C ALA A 11 1.28 -20.94 -11.24
N ASN A 12 1.24 -20.98 -12.57
CA ASN A 12 1.39 -19.80 -13.43
C ASN A 12 2.66 -18.95 -13.14
N GLY A 13 3.79 -19.62 -12.88
CA GLY A 13 5.06 -18.93 -12.57
C GLY A 13 5.20 -18.50 -11.10
N ILE A 14 4.16 -18.66 -10.28
CA ILE A 14 4.15 -18.31 -8.87
C ILE A 14 4.45 -19.54 -8.03
N GLN A 15 5.37 -19.40 -7.08
CA GLN A 15 5.63 -20.37 -6.03
C GLN A 15 5.50 -19.68 -4.68
N ALA A 16 4.42 -19.97 -3.94
CA ALA A 16 4.09 -19.32 -2.68
C ALA A 16 4.01 -20.31 -1.53
N SER A 17 4.60 -19.96 -0.40
CA SER A 17 4.50 -20.72 0.85
C SER A 17 3.68 -19.90 1.84
N PRO A 18 2.44 -20.31 2.14
CA PRO A 18 1.59 -19.61 3.09
C PRO A 18 2.28 -19.47 4.46
N ARG A 19 2.13 -18.32 5.08
CA ARG A 19 2.60 -18.05 6.45
C ARG A 19 1.51 -18.26 7.49
N LEU A 20 0.28 -18.48 7.03
CA LEU A 20 -0.86 -18.78 7.88
C LEU A 20 -0.70 -20.15 8.53
N PRO A 21 -0.98 -20.31 9.83
CA PRO A 21 -0.89 -21.58 10.53
C PRO A 21 -1.89 -22.60 9.96
N GLN A 22 -2.97 -22.13 9.37
CA GLN A 22 -4.00 -22.92 8.71
C GLN A 22 -4.61 -22.10 7.57
N LEU A 23 -4.78 -22.73 6.41
CA LEU A 23 -5.52 -22.15 5.29
C LEU A 23 -7.02 -22.43 5.47
N MET A 24 -7.79 -21.35 5.57
CA MET A 24 -9.23 -21.40 5.56
C MET A 24 -9.77 -21.64 4.14
N ALA A 25 -11.05 -21.99 4.01
CA ALA A 25 -11.66 -22.21 2.69
C ALA A 25 -11.57 -20.96 1.80
N ALA A 26 -11.66 -19.76 2.38
CA ALA A 26 -11.49 -18.50 1.66
C ALA A 26 -10.08 -18.35 1.07
N ASP A 27 -9.03 -18.72 1.82
CA ASP A 27 -7.64 -18.64 1.37
C ASP A 27 -7.39 -19.60 0.21
N GLN A 28 -7.93 -20.83 0.33
CA GLN A 28 -7.86 -21.83 -0.74
C GLN A 28 -8.58 -21.34 -2.01
N LEU A 29 -9.73 -20.68 -1.85
CA LEU A 29 -10.46 -20.09 -2.97
C LEU A 29 -9.61 -19.04 -3.69
N VAL A 30 -8.89 -18.19 -2.96
CA VAL A 30 -8.00 -17.19 -3.57
C VAL A 30 -6.91 -17.88 -4.40
N TYR A 31 -6.30 -18.95 -3.91
CA TYR A 31 -5.32 -19.70 -4.70
C TYR A 31 -5.94 -20.35 -5.95
N PHE A 32 -7.16 -20.89 -5.84
CA PHE A 32 -7.86 -21.41 -7.03
C PHE A 32 -8.17 -20.31 -8.04
N MET A 33 -8.61 -19.13 -7.59
CA MET A 33 -8.82 -17.98 -8.47
C MET A 33 -7.53 -17.56 -9.17
N ILE A 34 -6.39 -17.53 -8.46
CA ILE A 34 -5.08 -17.23 -9.06
C ILE A 34 -4.72 -18.30 -10.09
N ARG A 35 -4.86 -19.58 -9.76
CA ARG A 35 -4.55 -20.67 -10.67
C ARG A 35 -5.37 -20.62 -11.96
N ASP A 36 -6.67 -20.34 -11.83
CA ASP A 36 -7.61 -20.49 -12.93
C ASP A 36 -7.77 -19.20 -13.77
N ALA A 37 -7.56 -18.02 -13.17
CA ALA A 37 -7.73 -16.74 -13.86
C ALA A 37 -6.42 -16.15 -14.37
N PHE A 38 -5.33 -16.30 -13.64
CA PHE A 38 -4.05 -15.67 -13.93
C PHE A 38 -3.16 -16.59 -14.81
N PRO A 39 -2.35 -16.07 -15.77
CA PRO A 39 -2.18 -14.65 -16.10
C PRO A 39 -3.19 -14.10 -17.11
N GLY A 40 -4.11 -14.91 -17.60
CA GLY A 40 -5.11 -14.51 -18.61
C GLY A 40 -5.98 -13.33 -18.17
N ARG A 41 -6.19 -13.19 -16.86
CA ARG A 41 -6.83 -12.03 -16.24
C ARG A 41 -5.91 -11.46 -15.17
N PRO A 42 -5.73 -10.11 -15.11
CA PRO A 42 -4.92 -9.49 -14.08
C PRO A 42 -5.60 -9.65 -12.71
N VAL A 43 -4.80 -10.01 -11.70
CA VAL A 43 -5.24 -10.13 -10.31
C VAL A 43 -4.67 -8.97 -9.51
N TYR A 44 -5.51 -8.32 -8.73
CA TYR A 44 -5.15 -7.21 -7.84
C TYR A 44 -5.69 -7.47 -6.44
N PHE A 45 -4.85 -7.19 -5.45
CA PHE A 45 -5.28 -7.08 -4.06
C PHE A 45 -5.55 -5.62 -3.75
N SER A 46 -6.73 -5.32 -3.22
CA SER A 46 -7.02 -3.97 -2.72
C SER A 46 -6.04 -3.59 -1.60
N ARG A 47 -5.74 -2.31 -1.46
CA ARG A 47 -4.96 -1.81 -0.33
C ARG A 47 -5.60 -2.16 1.02
N THR A 48 -6.93 -2.22 1.07
CA THR A 48 -7.67 -2.64 2.26
C THR A 48 -7.45 -4.11 2.65
N ALA A 49 -6.90 -4.94 1.77
CA ALA A 49 -6.48 -6.29 2.11
C ALA A 49 -5.23 -6.32 3.02
N GLY A 50 -4.56 -5.17 3.21
CA GLY A 50 -3.42 -5.04 4.11
C GLY A 50 -2.28 -6.01 3.80
N GLY A 51 -1.85 -6.76 4.80
CA GLY A 51 -0.80 -7.78 4.71
C GLY A 51 -1.24 -9.12 4.13
N TYR A 52 -2.51 -9.30 3.81
CA TYR A 52 -3.06 -10.58 3.37
C TYR A 52 -2.28 -11.27 2.21
N PRO A 53 -1.83 -10.57 1.16
CA PRO A 53 -0.99 -11.20 0.14
C PRO A 53 0.33 -11.77 0.71
N TYR A 54 0.87 -11.18 1.76
CA TYR A 54 2.10 -11.66 2.42
C TYR A 54 1.84 -12.88 3.29
N GLU A 55 0.67 -12.93 3.94
CA GLU A 55 0.20 -14.10 4.68
C GLU A 55 -0.01 -15.31 3.75
N LEU A 56 -0.41 -15.06 2.51
CA LEU A 56 -0.47 -16.06 1.45
C LEU A 56 0.90 -16.39 0.83
N GLY A 57 2.01 -15.80 1.29
CA GLY A 57 3.34 -16.05 0.74
C GLY A 57 3.56 -15.47 -0.67
N LEU A 58 2.77 -14.47 -1.05
CA LEU A 58 2.83 -13.83 -2.37
C LEU A 58 3.69 -12.57 -2.40
N GLU A 59 4.41 -12.25 -1.32
CA GLU A 59 5.16 -10.99 -1.18
C GLU A 59 6.16 -10.72 -2.30
N ARG A 60 6.75 -11.79 -2.88
CA ARG A 60 7.71 -11.68 -3.98
C ARG A 60 7.06 -11.40 -5.33
N TYR A 61 5.75 -11.61 -5.42
CA TYR A 61 5.00 -11.54 -6.67
C TYR A 61 4.04 -10.34 -6.74
N VAL A 62 3.98 -9.53 -5.69
CA VAL A 62 3.07 -8.38 -5.65
C VAL A 62 3.83 -7.07 -5.74
N LEU A 63 3.29 -6.16 -6.58
CA LEU A 63 3.82 -4.83 -6.83
C LEU A 63 2.75 -3.79 -6.53
N THR A 64 3.03 -2.90 -5.58
CA THR A 64 2.11 -1.84 -5.17
C THR A 64 2.01 -0.78 -6.26
N GLN A 65 0.79 -0.50 -6.72
CA GLN A 65 0.45 0.49 -7.72
C GLN A 65 -0.71 1.36 -7.20
N GLY A 66 -0.41 2.46 -6.56
CA GLY A 66 -1.40 3.35 -5.94
C GLY A 66 -2.19 2.65 -4.82
N MET A 67 -3.48 2.39 -5.04
CA MET A 67 -4.39 1.81 -4.05
C MET A 67 -4.55 0.28 -4.17
N ALA A 68 -3.73 -0.39 -4.97
CA ALA A 68 -3.78 -1.83 -5.15
C ALA A 68 -2.38 -2.44 -5.29
N LYS A 69 -2.28 -3.72 -4.98
CA LYS A 69 -1.10 -4.55 -5.22
C LYS A 69 -1.41 -5.47 -6.40
N LYS A 70 -0.68 -5.31 -7.51
CA LYS A 70 -0.80 -6.15 -8.69
C LYS A 70 -0.02 -7.44 -8.49
N LEU A 71 -0.65 -8.58 -8.78
CA LEU A 71 0.04 -9.86 -8.85
C LEU A 71 0.77 -10.00 -10.19
N LEU A 72 2.00 -10.52 -10.15
CA LEU A 72 2.84 -10.78 -11.31
C LEU A 72 3.18 -12.29 -11.38
N ASP A 73 3.50 -12.77 -12.57
CA ASP A 73 3.86 -14.16 -12.85
C ASP A 73 5.35 -14.48 -12.62
N HIS A 74 6.08 -13.49 -12.13
CA HIS A 74 7.50 -13.56 -11.82
C HIS A 74 7.80 -12.79 -10.54
N GLU A 75 8.94 -13.10 -9.93
CA GLU A 75 9.40 -12.37 -8.75
C GLU A 75 9.75 -10.92 -9.09
N VAL A 76 9.25 -9.99 -8.29
CA VAL A 76 9.54 -8.57 -8.42
C VAL A 76 10.83 -8.25 -7.68
N VAL A 77 11.70 -7.51 -8.32
CA VAL A 77 12.95 -7.04 -7.72
C VAL A 77 12.99 -5.52 -7.69
N ALA A 78 13.66 -4.96 -6.68
CA ALA A 78 13.91 -3.53 -6.63
C ALA A 78 14.77 -3.09 -7.82
N GLY A 79 14.51 -1.89 -8.32
CA GLY A 79 15.18 -1.32 -9.48
C GLY A 79 15.01 0.20 -9.52
N ARG A 80 15.30 0.80 -10.67
CA ARG A 80 15.26 2.26 -10.83
C ARG A 80 13.88 2.87 -10.52
N ASP A 81 12.80 2.18 -10.93
CA ASP A 81 11.43 2.66 -10.82
C ASP A 81 10.58 1.81 -9.85
N THR A 82 11.23 0.87 -9.15
CA THR A 82 10.60 -0.03 -8.20
C THR A 82 11.43 -0.06 -6.91
N VAL A 83 10.86 0.43 -5.82
CA VAL A 83 11.56 0.59 -4.54
C VAL A 83 10.82 -0.13 -3.42
N MET A 84 11.58 -0.61 -2.44
CA MET A 84 11.04 -1.20 -1.23
C MET A 84 10.64 -0.10 -0.24
N ILE A 85 9.37 -0.05 0.12
CA ILE A 85 8.85 0.83 1.16
C ILE A 85 8.42 -0.02 2.36
N PRO A 86 8.93 0.27 3.56
CA PRO A 86 8.57 -0.48 4.77
C PRO A 86 7.05 -0.51 5.00
N GLY A 87 6.51 -1.70 5.27
CA GLY A 87 5.07 -1.91 5.46
C GLY A 87 4.24 -2.03 4.17
N GLU A 88 4.75 -1.53 3.04
CA GLU A 88 4.04 -1.55 1.75
C GLU A 88 4.59 -2.57 0.76
N GLY A 89 5.84 -2.97 0.92
CA GLY A 89 6.55 -3.83 -0.02
C GLY A 89 7.12 -3.05 -1.21
N LEU A 90 7.27 -3.73 -2.34
CA LEU A 90 7.77 -3.10 -3.56
C LEU A 90 6.70 -2.20 -4.19
N VAL A 91 7.09 -0.97 -4.51
CA VAL A 91 6.23 0.08 -5.07
C VAL A 91 6.70 0.46 -6.46
N ASP A 92 5.80 0.41 -7.43
CA ASP A 92 5.99 0.94 -8.79
C ASP A 92 5.78 2.46 -8.77
N ILE A 93 6.87 3.22 -8.81
CA ILE A 93 6.85 4.68 -8.71
C ILE A 93 6.10 5.30 -9.88
N ASN A 94 6.46 4.91 -11.10
CA ASN A 94 5.92 5.53 -12.31
C ASN A 94 4.43 5.25 -12.47
N ARG A 95 4.01 4.01 -12.24
CA ARG A 95 2.58 3.67 -12.31
C ARG A 95 1.79 4.34 -11.19
N SER A 96 2.31 4.36 -9.96
CA SER A 96 1.65 5.02 -8.83
C SER A 96 1.53 6.53 -9.07
N LYS A 97 2.57 7.17 -9.63
CA LYS A 97 2.55 8.60 -9.97
C LYS A 97 1.52 8.90 -11.07
N ALA A 98 1.49 8.09 -12.13
CA ALA A 98 0.50 8.25 -13.19
C ALA A 98 -0.94 8.09 -12.68
N LEU A 99 -1.19 7.13 -11.76
CA LEU A 99 -2.49 6.98 -11.11
C LEU A 99 -2.84 8.19 -10.24
N TRP A 100 -1.88 8.69 -9.47
CA TRP A 100 -2.06 9.86 -8.62
C TRP A 100 -2.41 11.12 -9.40
N ASP A 101 -1.71 11.38 -10.50
CA ASP A 101 -1.86 12.60 -11.27
C ASP A 101 -3.12 12.63 -12.15
N SER A 102 -3.52 11.48 -12.69
CA SER A 102 -4.52 11.43 -13.76
C SER A 102 -5.76 10.60 -13.45
N VAL A 103 -5.67 9.63 -12.52
CA VAL A 103 -6.80 8.75 -12.20
C VAL A 103 -7.44 9.10 -10.87
N PHE A 104 -6.65 9.45 -9.85
CA PHE A 104 -7.16 9.80 -8.53
C PHE A 104 -7.65 11.26 -8.49
N THR A 105 -8.69 11.54 -9.26
CA THR A 105 -9.25 12.90 -9.43
C THR A 105 -9.86 13.48 -8.15
N GLY A 106 -10.14 12.62 -7.15
CA GLY A 106 -10.73 13.02 -5.87
C GLY A 106 -9.80 13.82 -4.94
N THR A 107 -8.48 13.86 -5.17
CA THR A 107 -7.51 14.47 -4.26
C THR A 107 -7.79 15.95 -3.98
N LYS A 108 -8.06 16.74 -5.04
CA LYS A 108 -8.36 18.16 -4.90
C LYS A 108 -9.69 18.43 -4.20
N SER A 109 -10.73 17.66 -4.54
CA SER A 109 -12.05 17.81 -3.93
C SER A 109 -12.05 17.37 -2.46
N LEU A 110 -11.28 16.37 -2.09
CA LEU A 110 -11.10 15.95 -0.71
C LEU A 110 -10.36 17.01 0.09
N ALA A 111 -9.28 17.58 -0.44
CA ALA A 111 -8.51 18.63 0.23
C ALA A 111 -9.29 19.96 0.39
N ALA A 112 -10.33 20.18 -0.41
CA ALA A 112 -11.20 21.36 -0.30
C ALA A 112 -12.38 21.19 0.70
N ARG A 113 -12.55 20.00 1.29
CA ARG A 113 -13.62 19.75 2.27
C ARG A 113 -13.28 20.32 3.65
N ASN A 114 -14.31 20.51 4.46
CA ASN A 114 -14.18 20.88 5.88
C ASN A 114 -14.73 19.76 6.76
N GLY A 115 -14.00 18.66 6.85
CA GLY A 115 -14.38 17.45 7.53
C GLY A 115 -14.97 16.39 6.62
N TRP A 116 -15.15 15.17 7.15
CA TRP A 116 -15.79 14.06 6.47
C TRP A 116 -17.23 13.89 6.97
N VAL A 117 -18.09 13.32 6.14
CA VAL A 117 -19.54 13.26 6.38
C VAL A 117 -19.95 12.23 7.43
N ASP A 118 -19.20 11.14 7.54
CA ASP A 118 -19.49 10.05 8.50
C ASP A 118 -18.22 9.26 8.85
N ASP A 119 -18.22 8.65 10.03
CA ASP A 119 -17.09 7.86 10.51
C ASP A 119 -16.98 6.50 9.83
N ALA A 120 -18.07 5.94 9.34
CA ALA A 120 -18.06 4.61 8.74
C ALA A 120 -17.30 4.56 7.41
N SER A 121 -17.34 5.64 6.64
CA SER A 121 -16.64 5.74 5.34
C SER A 121 -15.33 6.53 5.39
N VAL A 122 -14.86 6.94 6.58
CA VAL A 122 -13.62 7.71 6.74
C VAL A 122 -12.38 6.97 6.20
N GLY A 123 -12.43 5.66 6.09
CA GLY A 123 -11.39 4.87 5.44
C GLY A 123 -11.17 5.23 3.96
N ILE A 124 -12.16 5.82 3.29
CA ILE A 124 -12.03 6.23 1.88
C ILE A 124 -10.99 7.35 1.72
N PRO A 125 -11.12 8.54 2.37
CA PRO A 125 -10.08 9.56 2.31
C PRO A 125 -8.75 9.11 2.91
N ASP A 126 -8.75 8.24 3.93
CA ASP A 126 -7.54 7.68 4.51
C ASP A 126 -6.71 6.90 3.48
N LEU A 127 -7.35 6.15 2.58
CA LEU A 127 -6.65 5.45 1.49
C LEU A 127 -5.92 6.43 0.55
N TYR A 128 -6.49 7.60 0.28
CA TYR A 128 -5.80 8.63 -0.49
C TYR A 128 -4.58 9.16 0.27
N VAL A 129 -4.72 9.45 1.56
CA VAL A 129 -3.61 9.93 2.38
C VAL A 129 -2.47 8.90 2.41
N ILE A 130 -2.78 7.64 2.73
CA ILE A 130 -1.79 6.57 2.78
C ILE A 130 -1.10 6.38 1.43
N SER A 131 -1.88 6.35 0.33
CA SER A 131 -1.30 6.17 -1.01
C SER A 131 -0.41 7.34 -1.41
N GLY A 132 -0.77 8.57 -1.04
CA GLY A 132 0.05 9.75 -1.29
C GLY A 132 1.34 9.76 -0.49
N VAL A 133 1.29 9.38 0.79
CA VAL A 133 2.49 9.28 1.64
C VAL A 133 3.43 8.20 1.11
N THR A 134 2.92 7.01 0.82
CA THR A 134 3.73 5.91 0.22
C THR A 134 4.41 6.35 -1.09
N LEU A 135 3.68 7.06 -1.96
CA LEU A 135 4.24 7.57 -3.21
C LEU A 135 5.31 8.64 -2.96
N ALA A 136 5.08 9.53 -2.00
CA ALA A 136 6.04 10.57 -1.65
C ALA A 136 7.35 9.96 -1.10
N GLU A 137 7.26 8.96 -0.24
CA GLU A 137 8.42 8.21 0.26
C GLU A 137 9.18 7.51 -0.87
N ALA A 138 8.45 6.85 -1.77
CA ALA A 138 9.04 6.18 -2.92
C ALA A 138 9.75 7.16 -3.86
N LEU A 139 9.17 8.34 -4.12
CA LEU A 139 9.79 9.40 -4.91
C LEU A 139 11.05 9.96 -4.22
N ALA A 140 10.98 10.19 -2.90
CA ALA A 140 12.13 10.68 -2.13
C ALA A 140 13.29 9.69 -2.15
N SER A 141 13.03 8.39 -2.02
CA SER A 141 14.06 7.34 -2.01
C SER A 141 14.87 7.25 -3.31
N VAL A 142 14.31 7.75 -4.43
CA VAL A 142 15.01 7.83 -5.73
C VAL A 142 15.47 9.26 -6.07
N GLY A 143 15.43 10.19 -5.11
CA GLY A 143 15.92 11.57 -5.27
C GLY A 143 14.96 12.51 -6.01
N ARG A 144 13.71 12.10 -6.29
CA ARG A 144 12.69 12.94 -6.95
C ARG A 144 12.00 13.87 -5.93
N LEU A 145 12.78 14.65 -5.19
CA LEU A 145 12.34 15.45 -4.05
C LEU A 145 11.23 16.46 -4.36
N PRO A 146 11.28 17.25 -5.47
CA PRO A 146 10.21 18.20 -5.77
C PRO A 146 8.85 17.53 -5.99
N GLU A 147 8.85 16.36 -6.62
CA GLU A 147 7.64 15.59 -6.86
C GLU A 147 7.13 14.95 -5.56
N SER A 148 8.04 14.42 -4.75
CA SER A 148 7.76 13.91 -3.41
C SER A 148 7.06 14.96 -2.56
N ASP A 149 7.61 16.17 -2.47
CA ASP A 149 7.04 17.28 -1.70
C ASP A 149 5.64 17.68 -2.20
N SER A 150 5.45 17.70 -3.51
CA SER A 150 4.14 18.02 -4.11
C SER A 150 3.09 17.00 -3.70
N VAL A 151 3.40 15.71 -3.83
CA VAL A 151 2.48 14.61 -3.47
C VAL A 151 2.22 14.61 -1.95
N PHE A 152 3.28 14.78 -1.14
CA PHE A 152 3.18 14.83 0.32
C PHE A 152 2.27 15.98 0.78
N LYS A 153 2.43 17.18 0.22
CA LYS A 153 1.58 18.35 0.53
C LYS A 153 0.11 18.08 0.18
N GLN A 154 -0.16 17.41 -0.94
CA GLN A 154 -1.53 17.04 -1.31
C GLN A 154 -2.12 16.03 -0.33
N ALA A 155 -1.39 14.97 0.03
CA ALA A 155 -1.81 13.96 1.00
C ALA A 155 -2.09 14.60 2.38
N ARG A 156 -1.16 15.46 2.85
CA ARG A 156 -1.34 16.21 4.09
C ARG A 156 -2.56 17.12 4.02
N GLY A 157 -2.78 17.82 2.91
CA GLY A 157 -3.96 18.68 2.70
C GLY A 157 -5.27 17.90 2.85
N ILE A 158 -5.33 16.67 2.36
CA ILE A 158 -6.49 15.77 2.55
C ILE A 158 -6.65 15.44 4.04
N ALA A 159 -5.58 15.04 4.72
CA ALA A 159 -5.64 14.70 6.15
C ALA A 159 -6.09 15.90 7.01
N THR A 160 -5.59 17.10 6.71
CA THR A 160 -6.00 18.36 7.37
C THR A 160 -7.48 18.65 7.15
N ALA A 161 -7.93 18.57 5.89
CA ALA A 161 -9.33 18.81 5.55
C ALA A 161 -10.28 17.82 6.24
N MET A 162 -9.83 16.58 6.45
CA MET A 162 -10.58 15.53 7.17
C MET A 162 -10.39 15.58 8.70
N ARG A 163 -9.56 16.50 9.24
CA ARG A 163 -9.21 16.60 10.67
C ARG A 163 -8.51 15.34 11.21
N ARG A 164 -7.71 14.70 10.37
CA ARG A 164 -7.03 13.43 10.68
C ARG A 164 -5.51 13.52 10.72
N GLU A 165 -4.94 14.73 10.81
CA GLU A 165 -3.49 14.96 10.82
C GLU A 165 -2.77 14.17 11.92
N LYS A 166 -3.38 14.10 13.12
CA LYS A 166 -2.82 13.35 14.26
C LYS A 166 -2.79 11.84 14.01
N VAL A 167 -3.77 11.31 13.27
CA VAL A 167 -3.86 9.87 12.94
C VAL A 167 -2.67 9.45 12.06
N PHE A 168 -2.25 10.34 11.16
CA PHE A 168 -1.12 10.12 10.26
C PHE A 168 0.20 10.72 10.76
N GLY A 169 0.22 11.28 11.97
CA GLY A 169 1.43 11.84 12.57
C GLY A 169 1.95 13.10 11.87
N PHE A 170 1.15 13.78 11.04
CA PHE A 170 1.57 14.99 10.32
C PHE A 170 1.84 16.20 11.23
N ASP A 171 1.43 16.15 12.48
CA ASP A 171 1.79 17.11 13.52
C ASP A 171 3.27 17.01 13.94
N ARG A 172 3.95 15.92 13.59
CA ARG A 172 5.34 15.61 13.97
C ARG A 172 6.30 15.49 12.79
N VAL A 173 5.79 15.43 11.56
CA VAL A 173 6.59 15.13 10.36
C VAL A 173 6.77 16.37 9.50
N GLN A 174 8.04 16.66 9.16
CA GLN A 174 8.42 17.66 8.17
C GLN A 174 8.41 17.05 6.75
N PRO A 175 8.16 17.87 5.69
CA PRO A 175 8.30 17.41 4.32
C PRO A 175 9.68 16.79 4.06
N PRO A 176 9.80 15.78 3.18
CA PRO A 176 11.08 15.11 2.89
C PRO A 176 12.23 16.05 2.51
N SER A 177 11.94 17.14 1.79
CA SER A 177 12.94 18.16 1.40
C SER A 177 13.42 19.05 2.55
N ALA A 178 12.71 19.09 3.67
CA ALA A 178 13.07 19.91 4.83
C ALA A 178 14.02 19.21 5.81
N GLN A 179 14.41 17.97 5.53
CA GLN A 179 15.40 17.26 6.35
C GLN A 179 16.80 17.78 6.01
N PRO A 180 17.58 18.28 6.98
CA PRO A 180 18.94 18.70 6.72
C PRO A 180 19.75 17.50 6.23
N GLY A 181 20.44 17.66 5.10
CA GLY A 181 21.23 16.63 4.45
C GLY A 181 22.26 16.03 5.40
N GLY A 182 21.92 14.90 5.97
CA GLY A 182 22.85 14.01 6.64
C GLY A 182 23.13 12.84 5.70
N ASP A 183 24.39 12.49 5.52
CA ASP A 183 24.88 11.32 4.78
C ASP A 183 24.44 10.00 5.42
N THR A 184 23.15 9.80 5.57
CA THR A 184 22.61 8.56 6.12
C THR A 184 21.37 8.20 5.32
N ALA A 185 21.31 6.96 4.89
CA ALA A 185 20.14 6.36 4.26
C ALA A 185 18.85 6.89 4.90
N ALA A 186 17.97 7.48 4.11
CA ALA A 186 16.76 8.14 4.57
C ALA A 186 16.08 7.28 5.63
N ALA A 187 16.04 7.77 6.86
CA ALA A 187 15.27 7.12 7.91
C ALA A 187 13.82 7.05 7.41
N PRO A 188 13.20 5.88 7.40
CA PRO A 188 11.83 5.75 6.91
C PRO A 188 10.96 6.72 7.71
N LEU A 189 10.15 7.49 7.00
CA LEU A 189 9.06 8.25 7.61
C LEU A 189 8.16 7.20 8.26
N LEU A 190 8.34 6.98 9.56
CA LEU A 190 7.51 6.07 10.35
C LEU A 190 6.13 6.70 10.51
N VAL A 191 5.38 6.76 9.42
CA VAL A 191 3.93 6.78 9.51
C VAL A 191 3.55 5.39 9.99
N GLN A 192 3.37 5.25 11.31
CA GLN A 192 2.79 4.02 11.83
C GLN A 192 1.50 3.79 11.06
N PRO A 193 1.32 2.61 10.44
CA PRO A 193 0.01 2.29 9.88
C PRO A 193 -1.01 2.49 11.01
N PRO A 194 -2.18 3.08 10.71
CA PRO A 194 -3.23 3.18 11.70
C PRO A 194 -3.43 1.79 12.29
N PRO A 195 -3.66 1.68 13.61
CA PRO A 195 -3.88 0.40 14.26
C PRO A 195 -4.87 -0.37 13.41
N ALA A 196 -4.52 -1.61 13.08
CA ALA A 196 -5.28 -2.46 12.16
C ALA A 196 -6.76 -2.23 12.43
N LEU A 197 -7.48 -1.69 11.44
CA LEU A 197 -8.92 -1.51 11.54
C LEU A 197 -9.47 -2.86 11.96
N CYS A 198 -10.03 -2.94 13.17
CA CYS A 198 -10.64 -4.16 13.70
C CYS A 198 -11.74 -4.61 12.75
N TRP A 199 -11.39 -5.46 11.81
CA TRP A 199 -12.32 -6.14 10.92
C TRP A 199 -12.56 -7.58 11.39
N GLN A 200 -12.54 -7.78 12.73
CA GLN A 200 -13.04 -9.01 13.34
C GLN A 200 -14.38 -8.71 14.00
N PRO A 201 -15.48 -9.27 13.50
CA PRO A 201 -16.75 -9.18 14.19
C PRO A 201 -16.63 -9.96 15.52
N GLY A 202 -16.58 -9.24 16.64
CA GLY A 202 -16.71 -9.82 17.98
C GLY A 202 -15.66 -9.47 19.02
N LEU A 203 -14.68 -8.59 18.74
CA LEU A 203 -13.69 -8.15 19.74
C LEU A 203 -13.45 -6.63 19.65
N CYS A 204 -14.38 -5.89 20.17
CA CYS A 204 -14.22 -4.55 20.74
C CYS A 204 -15.12 -4.44 21.95
#